data_0a46693c7065ad30cb7c898a570bd231
#
_entry.id   0a46693c7065ad30cb7c898a570bd231
#
_cell.length_a   1.000
_cell.length_b   1.000
_cell.length_c   1.000
_cell.angle_alpha   90.00
_cell.angle_beta   90.00
_cell.angle_gamma   90.00
#
_symmetry.space_group_name_H-M   'P 1'
#
loop_
_entity.id
_entity.type
_entity.pdbx_description
1 polymer ?
#
loop_
_entity_poly.entity_id
_entity_poly.type
_entity_poly.pdbx_seq_one_letter_code
_entity_poly.pdbx_strand_id
1 'polypeptide(L)'
;SNSSAASDVYKRQLYDNGRVNTSNIDVYHRPVDNSDPFQTDILVLSGKGEDEFMARFNYKGFRYVEVTSTNPLVLNENNLTAYFVHSDVPQKGMIHTSNALINRLWWATNNAYLSNLMGYPTDCPQREKNGWTGDGHFAIETALYNYDGITVYEKWLADHRDEQQPNGVLPDIIPTGGWGYGTDNGLDWTSTIALIPWNIYMFYGDHKLLADCYENIKRYVDYVDRTSPTGLTSWGRGDWVPVKSHSSKELTSSVYFYVDTKILANAAKMFNKTEDYKYYSALANKIKNAINDKFLNRETGIYGSGVQTEQSVPLQWGIVPEELKRKVARNLAKQVEAAGFHLDVGVLGAKAILNALSENGEAETAYKLAAQDTYPSWGCWIANGATTLLENWDLNATRDISDNHMMFGEIGGWFYKGLGGIFPDPENPGFKHILLRPNFPSGLNELEARYQSPYGEICSKWERKKNRIVYHVTVPANSTATFYAPDNVKGERAVNLEAGKHILELPIKRAVY
;
A
#
# COMPACT_ATOMS: atom_id res chain seq x y z
N SER A 1 -22.07 7.25 -14.35
CA SER A 1 -21.94 6.24 -13.28
C SER A 1 -20.90 5.23 -13.68
N ASN A 2 -19.71 5.38 -13.12
CA ASN A 2 -18.61 4.48 -13.40
C ASN A 2 -18.77 3.27 -12.49
N SER A 3 -19.23 2.15 -13.00
CA SER A 3 -19.10 0.90 -12.31
C SER A 3 -17.61 0.58 -12.24
N SER A 4 -17.06 0.63 -11.07
CA SER A 4 -15.69 0.22 -10.76
C SER A 4 -15.57 -1.29 -10.61
N ALA A 5 -16.44 -2.04 -11.23
CA ALA A 5 -16.27 -3.46 -11.33
C ALA A 5 -15.03 -3.74 -12.18
N ALA A 6 -14.22 -4.67 -11.69
CA ALA A 6 -12.93 -5.09 -12.20
C ALA A 6 -12.73 -4.84 -13.70
N SER A 7 -11.76 -4.03 -14.04
CA SER A 7 -11.32 -3.89 -15.41
C SER A 7 -10.46 -5.09 -15.77
N ASP A 8 -11.06 -6.11 -16.30
CA ASP A 8 -10.27 -7.10 -17.00
C ASP A 8 -9.87 -6.53 -18.37
N VAL A 9 -8.60 -6.62 -18.68
CA VAL A 9 -8.10 -6.33 -20.01
C VAL A 9 -8.88 -7.21 -20.99
N TYR A 10 -9.42 -6.62 -22.01
CA TYR A 10 -10.38 -7.07 -23.00
C TYR A 10 -10.46 -8.57 -23.39
N LYS A 11 -9.47 -9.39 -23.08
CA LYS A 11 -9.35 -10.76 -23.59
C LYS A 11 -9.65 -11.87 -22.57
N ARG A 12 -9.86 -11.55 -21.28
CA ARG A 12 -9.92 -12.59 -20.24
C ARG A 12 -11.32 -12.93 -19.73
N GLN A 13 -12.28 -12.02 -19.86
CA GLN A 13 -13.65 -12.25 -19.39
C GLN A 13 -14.64 -12.72 -20.47
N LEU A 14 -14.25 -12.68 -21.73
CA LEU A 14 -15.07 -13.18 -22.82
C LEU A 14 -14.30 -14.19 -23.67
N TYR A 15 -14.99 -15.25 -24.09
CA TYR A 15 -14.55 -16.10 -25.18
C TYR A 15 -14.71 -15.38 -26.53
N ASP A 16 -14.06 -15.88 -27.58
CA ASP A 16 -14.15 -15.33 -28.93
C ASP A 16 -15.59 -15.30 -29.48
N ASN A 17 -16.46 -16.15 -28.95
CA ASN A 17 -17.91 -16.20 -29.30
C ASN A 17 -18.74 -15.19 -28.46
N GLY A 18 -18.14 -14.34 -27.66
CA GLY A 18 -18.78 -13.31 -26.84
C GLY A 18 -19.41 -13.81 -25.54
N ARG A 19 -19.28 -15.09 -25.20
CA ARG A 19 -19.75 -15.61 -23.91
C ARG A 19 -18.78 -15.27 -22.78
N VAL A 20 -19.30 -15.16 -21.56
CA VAL A 20 -18.48 -14.88 -20.36
C VAL A 20 -17.55 -16.05 -20.09
N ASN A 21 -16.27 -15.74 -19.88
CA ASN A 21 -15.23 -16.70 -19.53
C ASN A 21 -14.91 -16.60 -18.02
N THR A 22 -15.26 -17.62 -17.26
CA THR A 22 -14.97 -17.74 -15.81
C THR A 22 -13.87 -18.73 -15.51
N SER A 23 -13.22 -19.32 -16.50
CA SER A 23 -12.27 -20.43 -16.33
C SER A 23 -11.08 -20.09 -15.40
N ASN A 24 -10.62 -18.84 -15.41
CA ASN A 24 -9.54 -18.35 -14.54
C ASN A 24 -10.00 -18.04 -13.11
N ILE A 25 -11.30 -17.96 -12.87
CA ILE A 25 -11.90 -17.75 -11.55
C ILE A 25 -12.17 -19.11 -10.90
N ASP A 26 -12.72 -20.04 -11.67
CA ASP A 26 -13.14 -21.36 -11.21
C ASP A 26 -11.97 -22.19 -10.65
N VAL A 27 -10.73 -21.93 -11.09
CA VAL A 27 -9.52 -22.58 -10.59
C VAL A 27 -9.29 -22.31 -9.09
N TYR A 28 -9.70 -21.15 -8.60
CA TYR A 28 -9.50 -20.73 -7.21
C TYR A 28 -10.72 -21.04 -6.33
N HIS A 29 -11.83 -21.40 -6.95
CA HIS A 29 -13.02 -21.80 -6.22
C HIS A 29 -12.83 -23.19 -5.63
N ARG A 30 -13.13 -23.34 -4.34
CA ARG A 30 -13.20 -24.63 -3.66
C ARG A 30 -14.68 -24.98 -3.48
N PRO A 31 -15.36 -25.48 -4.51
CA PRO A 31 -16.76 -25.81 -4.40
C PRO A 31 -16.97 -26.94 -3.40
N VAL A 32 -18.06 -26.86 -2.66
CA VAL A 32 -18.53 -27.99 -1.86
C VAL A 32 -18.92 -29.14 -2.80
N ASP A 33 -19.42 -28.80 -3.99
CA ASP A 33 -19.58 -29.69 -5.12
C ASP A 33 -19.46 -28.92 -6.45
N ASN A 34 -19.33 -29.65 -7.56
CA ASN A 34 -19.18 -29.08 -8.92
C ASN A 34 -20.52 -28.56 -9.51
N SER A 35 -21.62 -28.63 -8.78
CA SER A 35 -22.95 -28.19 -9.22
C SER A 35 -23.24 -26.72 -8.90
N ASP A 36 -22.37 -26.07 -8.11
CA ASP A 36 -22.53 -24.67 -7.68
C ASP A 36 -21.41 -23.79 -8.26
N PRO A 37 -21.58 -23.28 -9.49
CA PRO A 37 -20.56 -22.44 -10.12
C PRO A 37 -20.44 -21.09 -9.41
N PHE A 38 -19.22 -20.74 -9.02
CA PHE A 38 -18.87 -19.66 -8.11
C PHE A 38 -19.46 -18.28 -8.49
N GLN A 39 -19.39 -17.87 -9.74
CA GLN A 39 -19.85 -16.55 -10.20
C GLN A 39 -21.27 -16.60 -10.81
N THR A 40 -22.06 -17.61 -10.49
CA THR A 40 -23.40 -17.81 -11.06
C THR A 40 -24.47 -17.67 -9.98
N ASP A 41 -25.49 -16.88 -10.28
CA ASP A 41 -26.72 -16.80 -9.49
C ASP A 41 -27.87 -17.41 -10.28
N ILE A 42 -28.77 -18.12 -9.62
CA ILE A 42 -29.92 -18.76 -10.23
C ILE A 42 -31.19 -18.16 -9.62
N LEU A 43 -32.02 -17.55 -10.46
CA LEU A 43 -33.34 -17.04 -10.08
C LEU A 43 -34.43 -17.92 -10.67
N VAL A 44 -35.27 -18.47 -9.80
CA VAL A 44 -36.50 -19.17 -10.24
C VAL A 44 -37.67 -18.19 -10.13
N LEU A 45 -38.20 -17.80 -11.27
CA LEU A 45 -39.31 -16.85 -11.36
C LEU A 45 -40.62 -17.46 -10.82
N SER A 46 -41.36 -16.67 -10.07
CA SER A 46 -42.62 -17.10 -9.44
C SER A 46 -43.76 -17.27 -10.47
N GLY A 47 -43.67 -16.63 -11.62
CA GLY A 47 -44.71 -16.54 -12.62
C GLY A 47 -45.93 -15.70 -12.19
N LYS A 48 -45.78 -14.91 -11.12
CA LYS A 48 -46.87 -14.08 -10.56
C LYS A 48 -46.38 -12.64 -10.37
N GLY A 49 -46.51 -11.80 -11.40
CA GLY A 49 -46.13 -10.40 -11.36
C GLY A 49 -44.63 -10.18 -11.58
N GLU A 50 -44.06 -9.23 -10.88
CA GLU A 50 -42.63 -8.90 -10.95
C GLU A 50 -41.86 -9.66 -9.88
N ASP A 51 -40.74 -10.23 -10.28
CA ASP A 51 -39.75 -10.86 -9.36
C ASP A 51 -38.50 -9.99 -9.30
N GLU A 52 -38.00 -9.74 -8.12
CA GLU A 52 -36.74 -9.03 -7.87
C GLU A 52 -35.75 -9.93 -7.19
N PHE A 53 -34.48 -9.86 -7.59
CA PHE A 53 -33.41 -10.61 -6.95
C PHE A 53 -32.18 -9.75 -6.75
N MET A 54 -31.63 -9.81 -5.56
CA MET A 54 -30.31 -9.26 -5.19
C MET A 54 -29.61 -10.24 -4.26
N ALA A 55 -28.37 -10.62 -4.61
CA ALA A 55 -27.57 -11.49 -3.72
C ALA A 55 -27.32 -10.78 -2.38
N ARG A 56 -27.60 -11.48 -1.26
CA ARG A 56 -27.49 -10.91 0.09
C ARG A 56 -26.15 -11.19 0.77
N PHE A 57 -25.51 -12.31 0.44
CA PHE A 57 -24.35 -12.82 1.15
C PHE A 57 -23.11 -12.98 0.27
N ASN A 58 -23.23 -12.65 -1.01
CA ASN A 58 -22.17 -12.77 -1.98
C ASN A 58 -22.16 -11.56 -2.91
N TYR A 59 -21.01 -10.92 -3.05
CA TYR A 59 -20.79 -9.90 -4.05
C TYR A 59 -19.96 -10.46 -5.21
N LYS A 60 -19.99 -9.83 -6.35
CA LYS A 60 -19.29 -10.26 -7.55
C LYS A 60 -18.35 -9.17 -8.04
N GLY A 61 -17.14 -9.52 -8.40
CA GLY A 61 -16.28 -8.68 -9.22
C GLY A 61 -16.48 -9.06 -10.69
N PHE A 62 -16.99 -8.16 -11.52
CA PHE A 62 -17.31 -8.44 -12.90
C PHE A 62 -17.23 -7.21 -13.80
N ARG A 63 -17.05 -7.43 -15.07
CA ARG A 63 -17.19 -6.43 -16.13
C ARG A 63 -18.37 -6.76 -17.06
N TYR A 64 -18.65 -8.03 -17.26
CA TYR A 64 -19.72 -8.55 -18.11
C TYR A 64 -20.66 -9.43 -17.31
N VAL A 65 -21.93 -9.39 -17.69
CA VAL A 65 -22.97 -10.26 -17.14
C VAL A 65 -23.62 -10.99 -18.31
N GLU A 66 -23.63 -12.33 -18.24
CA GLU A 66 -24.37 -13.17 -19.17
C GLU A 66 -25.65 -13.65 -18.49
N VAL A 67 -26.80 -13.44 -19.13
CA VAL A 67 -28.10 -13.92 -18.66
C VAL A 67 -28.59 -15.01 -19.60
N THR A 68 -28.91 -16.17 -19.02
CA THR A 68 -29.51 -17.28 -19.73
C THR A 68 -30.87 -17.61 -19.12
N SER A 69 -31.81 -18.11 -19.92
CA SER A 69 -33.14 -18.50 -19.45
C SER A 69 -33.59 -19.77 -20.14
N THR A 70 -34.36 -20.61 -19.41
CA THR A 70 -34.98 -21.80 -19.96
C THR A 70 -36.18 -21.49 -20.87
N ASN A 71 -36.76 -20.30 -20.72
CA ASN A 71 -37.87 -19.80 -21.55
C ASN A 71 -37.42 -18.51 -22.25
N PRO A 72 -38.04 -18.15 -23.40
CA PRO A 72 -37.76 -16.88 -24.04
C PRO A 72 -37.89 -15.71 -23.07
N LEU A 73 -36.82 -14.90 -22.96
CA LEU A 73 -36.75 -13.75 -22.09
C LEU A 73 -36.33 -12.52 -22.92
N VAL A 74 -37.08 -11.44 -22.80
CA VAL A 74 -36.71 -10.15 -23.37
C VAL A 74 -36.19 -9.27 -22.24
N LEU A 75 -34.90 -8.94 -22.31
CA LEU A 75 -34.27 -8.02 -21.37
C LEU A 75 -34.15 -6.63 -21.97
N ASN A 76 -34.27 -5.63 -21.13
CA ASN A 76 -33.97 -4.24 -21.43
C ASN A 76 -33.10 -3.63 -20.36
N GLU A 77 -32.67 -2.40 -20.52
CA GLU A 77 -31.76 -1.68 -19.61
C GLU A 77 -32.28 -1.53 -18.18
N ASN A 78 -33.58 -1.71 -17.92
CA ASN A 78 -34.20 -1.61 -16.61
C ASN A 78 -34.24 -2.93 -15.86
N ASN A 79 -33.88 -4.05 -16.49
CA ASN A 79 -33.95 -5.37 -15.88
C ASN A 79 -32.69 -5.75 -15.08
N LEU A 80 -31.57 -5.03 -15.27
CA LEU A 80 -30.32 -5.28 -14.59
C LEU A 80 -29.75 -3.97 -14.06
N THR A 81 -29.46 -3.94 -12.76
CA THR A 81 -28.81 -2.79 -12.10
C THR A 81 -27.54 -3.27 -11.40
N ALA A 82 -26.41 -2.65 -11.70
CA ALA A 82 -25.16 -2.90 -11.00
C ALA A 82 -24.99 -1.91 -9.86
N TYR A 83 -24.66 -2.42 -8.68
CA TYR A 83 -24.33 -1.62 -7.50
C TYR A 83 -22.84 -1.75 -7.20
N PHE A 84 -22.17 -0.61 -7.00
CA PHE A 84 -20.83 -0.62 -6.41
C PHE A 84 -20.96 -0.73 -4.89
N VAL A 85 -20.44 -1.82 -4.33
CA VAL A 85 -20.59 -2.16 -2.91
C VAL A 85 -19.22 -2.18 -2.25
N HIS A 86 -19.10 -1.51 -1.12
CA HIS A 86 -17.90 -1.52 -0.25
C HIS A 86 -18.30 -1.13 1.17
N SER A 87 -17.40 -1.33 2.14
CA SER A 87 -17.58 -0.79 3.50
C SER A 87 -17.73 0.73 3.44
N ASP A 88 -18.69 1.26 4.19
CA ASP A 88 -18.95 2.70 4.22
C ASP A 88 -17.84 3.45 4.96
N VAL A 89 -16.92 4.01 4.20
CA VAL A 89 -15.77 4.77 4.69
C VAL A 89 -15.74 6.15 4.03
N PRO A 90 -15.85 7.24 4.80
CA PRO A 90 -15.77 8.60 4.25
C PRO A 90 -14.44 8.87 3.58
N GLN A 91 -14.48 9.56 2.44
CA GLN A 91 -13.26 10.02 1.77
C GLN A 91 -12.63 11.19 2.57
N LYS A 92 -11.31 11.10 2.81
CA LYS A 92 -10.50 12.09 3.55
C LYS A 92 -9.47 12.79 2.70
N GLY A 93 -9.04 12.15 1.62
CA GLY A 93 -7.93 12.60 0.79
C GLY A 93 -8.31 13.02 -0.62
N MET A 94 -7.48 13.90 -1.20
CA MET A 94 -7.58 14.31 -2.60
C MET A 94 -6.20 14.66 -3.13
N ILE A 95 -5.89 14.16 -4.33
CA ILE A 95 -4.70 14.54 -5.11
C ILE A 95 -5.16 15.08 -6.46
N HIS A 96 -4.61 16.21 -6.85
CA HIS A 96 -4.71 16.75 -8.19
C HIS A 96 -3.35 17.27 -8.66
N THR A 97 -2.98 16.97 -9.89
CA THR A 97 -1.69 17.38 -10.46
C THR A 97 -1.84 17.80 -11.91
N SER A 98 -0.82 18.48 -12.46
CA SER A 98 -0.73 18.76 -13.89
C SER A 98 -0.42 17.52 -14.76
N ASN A 99 -0.20 16.35 -14.18
CA ASN A 99 0.08 15.12 -14.90
C ASN A 99 -1.16 14.22 -14.90
N ALA A 100 -1.79 14.05 -16.05
CA ALA A 100 -3.00 13.26 -16.22
C ALA A 100 -2.82 11.78 -15.83
N LEU A 101 -1.64 11.19 -16.06
CA LEU A 101 -1.35 9.80 -15.68
C LEU A 101 -1.35 9.64 -14.16
N ILE A 102 -0.69 10.55 -13.43
CA ILE A 102 -0.67 10.53 -11.95
C ILE A 102 -2.10 10.65 -11.39
N ASN A 103 -2.92 11.54 -11.94
CA ASN A 103 -4.32 11.68 -11.51
C ASN A 103 -5.13 10.39 -11.76
N ARG A 104 -4.93 9.75 -12.89
CA ARG A 104 -5.58 8.45 -13.20
C ARG A 104 -5.07 7.33 -12.31
N LEU A 105 -3.77 7.29 -11.98
CA LEU A 105 -3.20 6.32 -11.05
C LEU A 105 -3.78 6.48 -9.64
N TRP A 106 -3.87 7.72 -9.14
CA TRP A 106 -4.51 7.98 -7.85
C TRP A 106 -5.95 7.47 -7.82
N TRP A 107 -6.71 7.75 -8.88
CA TRP A 107 -8.09 7.28 -9.01
C TRP A 107 -8.17 5.74 -9.08
N ALA A 108 -7.34 5.10 -9.90
CA ALA A 108 -7.30 3.64 -10.04
C ALA A 108 -6.89 2.93 -8.74
N THR A 109 -5.95 3.52 -7.98
CA THR A 109 -5.54 3.01 -6.67
C THR A 109 -6.70 3.05 -5.68
N ASN A 110 -7.45 4.15 -5.64
CA ASN A 110 -8.63 4.27 -4.79
C ASN A 110 -9.75 3.30 -5.19
N ASN A 111 -9.97 3.09 -6.48
CA ASN A 111 -10.93 2.10 -6.96
C ASN A 111 -10.53 0.69 -6.55
N ALA A 112 -9.25 0.32 -6.70
CA ALA A 112 -8.76 -0.98 -6.27
C ALA A 112 -8.94 -1.18 -4.77
N TYR A 113 -8.62 -0.15 -3.96
CA TYR A 113 -8.80 -0.22 -2.52
C TYR A 113 -10.26 -0.40 -2.11
N LEU A 114 -11.18 0.47 -2.59
CA LEU A 114 -12.60 0.38 -2.23
C LEU A 114 -13.26 -0.92 -2.72
N SER A 115 -12.91 -1.40 -3.91
CA SER A 115 -13.44 -2.67 -4.44
C SER A 115 -13.05 -3.87 -3.56
N ASN A 116 -11.97 -3.72 -2.80
CA ASN A 116 -11.42 -4.74 -1.93
C ASN A 116 -11.64 -4.44 -0.43
N LEU A 117 -12.58 -3.57 -0.09
CA LEU A 117 -12.91 -3.23 1.30
C LEU A 117 -14.34 -3.70 1.64
N MET A 118 -14.46 -4.96 2.04
CA MET A 118 -15.75 -5.62 2.33
C MET A 118 -15.79 -6.18 3.76
N GLY A 119 -15.83 -5.29 4.76
CA GLY A 119 -15.77 -5.62 6.20
C GLY A 119 -14.34 -5.83 6.70
N TYR A 120 -13.42 -6.15 5.82
CA TYR A 120 -11.97 -6.19 5.98
C TYR A 120 -11.30 -5.99 4.61
N PRO A 121 -10.00 -5.67 4.55
CA PRO A 121 -9.27 -5.63 3.28
C PRO A 121 -9.20 -7.02 2.65
N THR A 122 -9.59 -7.13 1.37
CA THR A 122 -9.45 -8.37 0.58
C THR A 122 -8.42 -8.20 -0.52
N ASP A 123 -7.86 -9.29 -1.02
CA ASP A 123 -6.92 -9.32 -2.13
C ASP A 123 -7.58 -8.89 -3.45
N CYS A 124 -8.69 -9.53 -3.80
CA CYS A 124 -9.40 -9.31 -5.06
C CYS A 124 -10.92 -9.56 -4.92
N PRO A 125 -11.79 -8.82 -5.65
CA PRO A 125 -13.24 -8.92 -5.49
C PRO A 125 -13.90 -10.03 -6.29
N GLN A 126 -13.22 -10.57 -7.31
CA GLN A 126 -13.80 -11.50 -8.26
C GLN A 126 -13.45 -12.97 -7.98
N ARG A 127 -12.33 -13.23 -7.30
CA ARG A 127 -11.73 -14.58 -7.20
C ARG A 127 -11.69 -15.05 -5.76
N GLU A 128 -10.64 -14.72 -5.03
CA GLU A 128 -10.39 -15.25 -3.68
C GLU A 128 -11.23 -14.56 -2.61
N LYS A 129 -11.34 -13.24 -2.62
CA LYS A 129 -12.06 -12.41 -1.63
C LYS A 129 -11.57 -12.68 -0.21
N ASN A 130 -10.28 -12.94 -0.07
CA ASN A 130 -9.63 -13.32 1.17
C ASN A 130 -8.96 -12.14 1.86
N GLY A 131 -8.97 -12.15 3.19
CA GLY A 131 -8.24 -11.18 4.01
C GLY A 131 -6.75 -11.46 4.05
N TRP A 132 -6.07 -11.42 2.90
CA TRP A 132 -4.62 -11.55 2.83
C TRP A 132 -3.95 -10.44 3.63
N THR A 133 -3.18 -10.85 4.63
CA THR A 133 -2.58 -9.90 5.58
C THR A 133 -1.56 -8.98 4.93
N GLY A 134 -0.77 -9.52 3.99
CA GLY A 134 0.16 -8.72 3.20
C GLY A 134 -0.52 -7.57 2.47
N ASP A 135 -1.56 -7.88 1.68
CA ASP A 135 -2.33 -6.90 0.91
C ASP A 135 -2.86 -5.77 1.79
N GLY A 136 -3.38 -6.12 2.97
CA GLY A 136 -3.92 -5.14 3.92
C GLY A 136 -2.88 -4.12 4.39
N HIS A 137 -1.66 -4.54 4.71
CA HIS A 137 -0.65 -3.61 5.20
C HIS A 137 0.20 -2.97 4.08
N PHE A 138 0.28 -3.58 2.89
CA PHE A 138 1.00 -2.96 1.78
C PHE A 138 0.33 -1.65 1.33
N ALA A 139 -1.00 -1.57 1.38
CA ALA A 139 -1.77 -0.39 0.99
C ALA A 139 -2.26 0.46 2.19
N ILE A 140 -1.78 0.22 3.42
CA ILE A 140 -2.33 0.87 4.63
C ILE A 140 -2.22 2.40 4.59
N GLU A 141 -1.12 2.96 4.13
CA GLU A 141 -0.97 4.41 4.09
C GLU A 141 -1.89 5.04 3.03
N THR A 142 -2.07 4.38 1.89
CA THR A 142 -3.08 4.76 0.89
C THR A 142 -4.47 4.78 1.49
N ALA A 143 -4.81 3.76 2.26
CA ALA A 143 -6.09 3.68 2.97
C ALA A 143 -6.28 4.86 3.92
N LEU A 144 -5.30 5.13 4.77
CA LEU A 144 -5.40 6.14 5.83
C LEU A 144 -5.36 7.58 5.31
N TYR A 145 -4.66 7.84 4.20
CA TYR A 145 -4.71 9.15 3.55
C TYR A 145 -6.04 9.40 2.82
N ASN A 146 -6.62 8.39 2.21
CA ASN A 146 -7.78 8.59 1.34
C ASN A 146 -9.12 8.38 2.04
N TYR A 147 -9.16 7.54 3.11
CA TYR A 147 -10.43 7.14 3.74
C TYR A 147 -10.38 7.14 5.26
N ASP A 148 -11.52 7.36 5.88
CA ASP A 148 -11.73 7.20 7.32
C ASP A 148 -12.21 5.78 7.64
N GLY A 149 -11.28 4.84 7.57
CA GLY A 149 -11.54 3.41 7.69
C GLY A 149 -11.12 2.79 9.02
N ILE A 150 -10.89 3.58 10.08
CA ILE A 150 -10.37 3.08 11.37
C ILE A 150 -11.22 1.93 11.93
N THR A 151 -12.55 2.01 11.83
CA THR A 151 -13.47 1.00 12.38
C THR A 151 -13.36 -0.35 11.66
N VAL A 152 -13.05 -0.34 10.36
CA VAL A 152 -12.80 -1.57 9.59
C VAL A 152 -11.53 -2.26 10.10
N TYR A 153 -10.47 -1.50 10.33
CA TYR A 153 -9.22 -2.03 10.84
C TYR A 153 -9.32 -2.45 12.31
N GLU A 154 -10.10 -1.73 13.12
CA GLU A 154 -10.38 -2.11 14.50
C GLU A 154 -11.01 -3.51 14.58
N LYS A 155 -12.03 -3.75 13.76
CA LYS A 155 -12.66 -5.05 13.64
C LYS A 155 -11.68 -6.11 13.13
N TRP A 156 -10.93 -5.81 12.07
CA TRP A 156 -10.02 -6.79 11.48
C TRP A 156 -8.83 -7.13 12.39
N LEU A 157 -8.33 -6.18 13.17
CA LEU A 157 -7.32 -6.44 14.21
C LEU A 157 -7.86 -7.28 15.37
N ALA A 158 -9.17 -7.21 15.66
CA ALA A 158 -9.80 -8.15 16.59
C ALA A 158 -9.73 -9.58 16.03
N ASP A 159 -10.05 -9.78 14.75
CA ASP A 159 -9.90 -11.09 14.10
C ASP A 159 -8.44 -11.61 14.15
N HIS A 160 -7.43 -10.73 13.98
CA HIS A 160 -6.02 -11.11 14.15
C HIS A 160 -5.71 -11.63 15.56
N ARG A 161 -6.26 -10.98 16.59
CA ARG A 161 -6.05 -11.40 17.98
C ARG A 161 -6.73 -12.75 18.26
N ASP A 162 -7.91 -12.96 17.69
CA ASP A 162 -8.66 -14.21 17.87
C ASP A 162 -8.03 -15.39 17.11
N GLU A 163 -7.46 -15.13 15.93
CA GLU A 163 -6.82 -16.15 15.09
C GLU A 163 -5.36 -16.46 15.51
N GLN A 164 -4.75 -15.66 16.39
CA GLN A 164 -3.37 -15.90 16.78
C GLN A 164 -3.23 -17.17 17.62
N GLN A 165 -2.36 -18.08 17.18
CA GLN A 165 -2.02 -19.28 17.93
C GLN A 165 -1.30 -18.96 19.25
N PRO A 166 -1.37 -19.88 20.26
CA PRO A 166 -0.70 -19.68 21.55
C PRO A 166 0.80 -19.45 21.47
N ASN A 167 1.46 -20.00 20.44
CA ASN A 167 2.89 -19.80 20.17
C ASN A 167 3.23 -18.43 19.57
N GLY A 168 2.22 -17.67 19.13
CA GLY A 168 2.35 -16.35 18.52
C GLY A 168 2.15 -16.31 17.01
N VAL A 169 2.08 -17.45 16.34
CA VAL A 169 1.93 -17.53 14.86
C VAL A 169 0.54 -17.04 14.43
N LEU A 170 0.52 -16.31 13.33
CA LEU A 170 -0.68 -15.83 12.65
C LEU A 170 -0.84 -16.52 11.29
N PRO A 171 -2.05 -16.70 10.77
CA PRO A 171 -2.23 -17.16 9.40
C PRO A 171 -2.02 -16.02 8.40
N ASP A 172 -1.69 -16.34 7.15
CA ASP A 172 -1.56 -15.35 6.08
C ASP A 172 -2.88 -14.66 5.72
N ILE A 173 -3.98 -15.37 5.89
CA ILE A 173 -5.34 -14.93 5.58
C ILE A 173 -6.14 -14.85 6.87
N ILE A 174 -6.74 -13.70 7.14
CA ILE A 174 -7.54 -13.44 8.34
C ILE A 174 -8.88 -12.81 7.94
N PRO A 175 -10.01 -13.42 8.26
CA PRO A 175 -10.18 -14.78 8.79
C PRO A 175 -9.64 -15.86 7.86
N THR A 176 -9.19 -16.99 8.40
CA THR A 176 -8.50 -18.04 7.60
C THR A 176 -9.35 -18.65 6.49
N GLY A 177 -10.66 -18.64 6.62
CA GLY A 177 -11.58 -19.16 5.60
C GLY A 177 -11.33 -20.62 5.19
N GLY A 178 -10.69 -21.41 6.04
CA GLY A 178 -10.32 -22.80 5.76
C GLY A 178 -8.92 -22.99 5.16
N TRP A 179 -8.17 -21.92 4.92
CA TRP A 179 -6.77 -21.99 4.47
C TRP A 179 -5.82 -22.43 5.59
N GLY A 180 -6.16 -22.11 6.85
CA GLY A 180 -5.38 -22.50 8.02
C GLY A 180 -4.04 -21.78 8.13
N TYR A 181 -3.10 -22.45 8.80
CA TYR A 181 -1.77 -21.93 9.10
C TYR A 181 -0.76 -22.66 8.23
N GLY A 182 -0.36 -22.02 7.13
CA GLY A 182 0.67 -22.55 6.22
C GLY A 182 2.08 -22.39 6.77
N THR A 183 3.06 -22.92 6.06
CA THR A 183 4.48 -22.84 6.44
C THR A 183 5.13 -21.51 6.04
N ASP A 184 4.54 -20.79 5.09
CA ASP A 184 5.07 -19.53 4.54
C ASP A 184 4.43 -18.28 5.13
N ASN A 185 3.57 -18.43 6.14
CA ASN A 185 2.86 -17.35 6.82
C ASN A 185 3.77 -16.47 7.71
N GLY A 186 4.80 -15.92 7.14
CA GLY A 186 5.85 -15.20 7.84
C GLY A 186 5.72 -13.68 7.79
N LEU A 187 6.76 -13.07 8.28
CA LEU A 187 6.87 -11.66 8.66
C LEU A 187 6.44 -10.65 7.60
N ASP A 188 6.83 -10.84 6.36
CA ASP A 188 6.52 -9.90 5.28
C ASP A 188 5.02 -9.82 4.93
N TRP A 189 4.20 -10.78 5.40
CA TRP A 189 2.74 -10.75 5.34
C TRP A 189 2.12 -10.46 6.72
N THR A 190 2.44 -11.27 7.71
CA THR A 190 1.76 -11.23 9.02
C THR A 190 2.25 -10.11 9.97
N SER A 191 3.23 -9.28 9.56
CA SER A 191 3.55 -8.00 10.20
C SER A 191 2.38 -7.02 10.29
N THR A 192 1.27 -7.33 9.64
CA THR A 192 -0.01 -6.64 9.75
C THR A 192 -0.41 -6.36 11.20
N ILE A 193 -0.16 -7.33 12.12
CA ILE A 193 -0.48 -7.19 13.55
C ILE A 193 0.28 -6.05 14.23
N ALA A 194 1.43 -5.65 13.71
CA ALA A 194 2.24 -4.55 14.21
C ALA A 194 2.07 -3.28 13.36
N LEU A 195 2.14 -3.41 12.03
CA LEU A 195 2.14 -2.29 11.11
C LEU A 195 0.81 -1.52 11.08
N ILE A 196 -0.33 -2.21 11.07
CA ILE A 196 -1.62 -1.52 11.00
C ILE A 196 -1.89 -0.70 12.27
N PRO A 197 -1.84 -1.25 13.49
CA PRO A 197 -2.10 -0.46 14.69
C PRO A 197 -1.08 0.67 14.89
N TRP A 198 0.18 0.49 14.46
CA TRP A 198 1.18 1.55 14.45
C TRP A 198 0.82 2.68 13.49
N ASN A 199 0.42 2.38 12.25
CA ASN A 199 0.00 3.40 11.29
C ASN A 199 -1.26 4.13 11.76
N ILE A 200 -2.24 3.42 12.35
CA ILE A 200 -3.42 4.04 12.94
C ILE A 200 -3.02 5.02 14.05
N TYR A 201 -2.09 4.62 14.94
CA TYR A 201 -1.56 5.53 15.95
C TYR A 201 -0.93 6.78 15.33
N MET A 202 -0.11 6.61 14.29
CA MET A 202 0.53 7.73 13.60
C MET A 202 -0.47 8.69 12.95
N PHE A 203 -1.56 8.18 12.36
CA PHE A 203 -2.53 8.98 11.61
C PHE A 203 -3.65 9.58 12.47
N TYR A 204 -4.02 8.92 13.56
CA TYR A 204 -5.12 9.38 14.43
C TYR A 204 -4.65 9.90 15.79
N GLY A 205 -3.43 9.60 16.22
CA GLY A 205 -2.94 9.87 17.56
C GLY A 205 -3.59 8.97 18.63
N ASP A 206 -4.41 8.01 18.20
CA ASP A 206 -5.09 7.07 19.09
C ASP A 206 -4.25 5.80 19.27
N HIS A 207 -3.76 5.59 20.48
CA HIS A 207 -2.94 4.45 20.83
C HIS A 207 -3.74 3.22 21.31
N LYS A 208 -5.09 3.29 21.32
CA LYS A 208 -5.92 2.20 21.84
C LYS A 208 -5.69 0.88 21.11
N LEU A 209 -5.75 0.89 19.77
CA LEU A 209 -5.55 -0.33 18.97
C LEU A 209 -4.14 -0.90 19.14
N LEU A 210 -3.12 -0.06 19.27
CA LEU A 210 -1.77 -0.50 19.55
C LEU A 210 -1.65 -1.14 20.94
N ALA A 211 -2.35 -0.58 21.94
CA ALA A 211 -2.43 -1.16 23.28
C ALA A 211 -3.16 -2.51 23.27
N ASP A 212 -4.29 -2.60 22.57
CA ASP A 212 -5.09 -3.83 22.45
C ASP A 212 -4.29 -4.97 21.77
N CYS A 213 -3.41 -4.63 20.82
CA CYS A 213 -2.56 -5.59 20.10
C CYS A 213 -1.20 -5.86 20.76
N TYR A 214 -0.83 -5.13 21.81
CA TYR A 214 0.52 -5.16 22.38
C TYR A 214 1.00 -6.57 22.71
N GLU A 215 0.23 -7.34 23.48
CA GLU A 215 0.61 -8.68 23.89
C GLU A 215 0.62 -9.68 22.70
N ASN A 216 -0.17 -9.40 21.67
CA ASN A 216 -0.17 -10.20 20.43
C ASN A 216 1.10 -9.93 19.61
N ILE A 217 1.49 -8.66 19.43
CA ILE A 217 2.75 -8.28 18.80
C ILE A 217 3.93 -8.87 19.54
N LYS A 218 3.89 -8.80 20.88
CA LYS A 218 4.94 -9.38 21.75
C LYS A 218 5.10 -10.87 21.52
N ARG A 219 4.00 -11.65 21.58
CA ARG A 219 4.06 -13.11 21.35
C ARG A 219 4.58 -13.44 19.93
N TYR A 220 4.20 -12.63 18.94
CA TYR A 220 4.66 -12.80 17.56
C TYR A 220 6.17 -12.57 17.44
N VAL A 221 6.69 -11.45 17.95
CA VAL A 221 8.12 -11.12 17.95
C VAL A 221 8.92 -12.15 18.76
N ASP A 222 8.43 -12.56 19.93
CA ASP A 222 9.07 -13.58 20.77
C ASP A 222 9.17 -14.95 20.08
N TYR A 223 8.15 -15.30 19.26
CA TYR A 223 8.22 -16.51 18.45
C TYR A 223 9.36 -16.43 17.44
N VAL A 224 9.47 -15.32 16.72
CA VAL A 224 10.51 -15.15 15.71
C VAL A 224 11.89 -15.11 16.35
N ASP A 225 12.08 -14.44 17.48
CA ASP A 225 13.37 -14.38 18.19
C ASP A 225 13.82 -15.78 18.62
N ARG A 226 12.91 -16.61 19.17
CA ARG A 226 13.21 -17.99 19.54
C ARG A 226 13.61 -18.86 18.36
N THR A 227 12.94 -18.68 17.21
CA THR A 227 13.16 -19.50 16.01
C THR A 227 14.29 -18.99 15.12
N SER A 228 14.70 -17.75 15.32
CA SER A 228 15.73 -17.04 14.53
C SER A 228 16.75 -16.33 15.42
N PRO A 229 17.50 -17.08 16.27
CA PRO A 229 18.35 -16.50 17.31
C PRO A 229 19.54 -15.69 16.79
N THR A 230 19.86 -15.79 15.50
CA THR A 230 20.89 -14.97 14.85
C THR A 230 20.41 -13.53 14.56
N GLY A 231 19.10 -13.27 14.61
CA GLY A 231 18.48 -12.03 14.16
C GLY A 231 18.15 -12.03 12.65
N LEU A 232 18.44 -13.14 11.96
CA LEU A 232 18.11 -13.33 10.53
C LEU A 232 17.13 -14.46 10.36
N THR A 233 16.19 -14.29 9.43
CA THR A 233 15.14 -15.28 9.14
C THR A 233 14.73 -15.23 7.66
N SER A 234 14.36 -16.41 7.12
CA SER A 234 13.73 -16.53 5.80
C SER A 234 12.25 -16.90 5.91
N TRP A 235 11.66 -16.76 7.10
CA TRP A 235 10.26 -17.06 7.33
C TRP A 235 9.39 -15.91 6.80
N GLY A 236 8.79 -16.13 5.65
CA GLY A 236 7.97 -15.18 4.89
C GLY A 236 7.77 -15.63 3.46
N ARG A 237 7.06 -14.86 2.66
CA ARG A 237 6.81 -15.15 1.24
C ARG A 237 7.85 -14.51 0.32
N GLY A 238 8.50 -13.44 0.78
CA GLY A 238 9.46 -12.67 -0.03
C GLY A 238 8.78 -11.65 -0.95
N ASP A 239 9.53 -11.12 -1.88
CA ASP A 239 9.07 -10.09 -2.81
C ASP A 239 8.18 -10.70 -3.91
N TRP A 240 6.86 -10.77 -3.62
CA TRP A 240 5.88 -11.48 -4.45
C TRP A 240 5.66 -10.79 -5.79
N VAL A 241 5.48 -11.57 -6.85
CA VAL A 241 5.28 -11.13 -8.24
C VAL A 241 6.35 -10.10 -8.68
N PRO A 242 7.65 -10.43 -8.60
CA PRO A 242 8.68 -9.56 -9.16
C PRO A 242 8.60 -9.53 -10.68
N VAL A 243 9.06 -8.43 -11.29
CA VAL A 243 9.10 -8.33 -12.75
C VAL A 243 10.06 -9.36 -13.34
N LYS A 244 11.31 -9.35 -12.86
CA LYS A 244 12.40 -10.19 -13.41
C LYS A 244 13.36 -10.68 -12.33
N SER A 245 13.84 -9.75 -11.48
CA SER A 245 14.87 -10.04 -10.50
C SER A 245 14.27 -10.50 -9.18
N HIS A 246 14.82 -11.55 -8.59
CA HIS A 246 14.41 -12.05 -7.29
C HIS A 246 15.32 -11.52 -6.20
N SER A 247 14.75 -10.98 -5.14
CA SER A 247 15.46 -10.54 -3.94
C SER A 247 15.65 -11.68 -2.94
N SER A 248 16.63 -11.52 -2.05
CA SER A 248 16.84 -12.44 -0.93
C SER A 248 15.64 -12.41 0.03
N LYS A 249 14.94 -13.53 0.16
CA LYS A 249 13.86 -13.74 1.12
C LYS A 249 14.37 -13.54 2.56
N GLU A 250 15.59 -13.98 2.86
CA GLU A 250 16.21 -13.79 4.17
C GLU A 250 16.43 -12.29 4.48
N LEU A 251 16.80 -11.49 3.48
CA LEU A 251 16.93 -10.05 3.66
C LEU A 251 15.56 -9.42 3.96
N THR A 252 14.57 -9.67 3.11
CA THR A 252 13.25 -9.03 3.24
C THR A 252 12.55 -9.45 4.52
N SER A 253 12.47 -10.74 4.84
CA SER A 253 11.84 -11.22 6.07
C SER A 253 12.56 -10.72 7.33
N SER A 254 13.92 -10.64 7.33
CA SER A 254 14.66 -10.07 8.45
C SER A 254 14.41 -8.58 8.63
N VAL A 255 14.20 -7.82 7.56
CA VAL A 255 13.82 -6.41 7.67
C VAL A 255 12.46 -6.27 8.34
N TYR A 256 11.46 -7.08 7.99
CA TYR A 256 10.17 -7.03 8.67
C TYR A 256 10.26 -7.51 10.13
N PHE A 257 11.12 -8.46 10.45
CA PHE A 257 11.43 -8.79 11.85
C PHE A 257 11.96 -7.58 12.63
N TYR A 258 12.86 -6.80 12.03
CA TYR A 258 13.31 -5.55 12.62
C TYR A 258 12.18 -4.55 12.80
N VAL A 259 11.32 -4.38 11.79
CA VAL A 259 10.19 -3.43 11.82
C VAL A 259 9.25 -3.74 12.97
N ASP A 260 8.80 -4.99 13.10
CA ASP A 260 7.88 -5.42 14.15
C ASP A 260 8.51 -5.26 15.55
N THR A 261 9.79 -5.64 15.69
CA THR A 261 10.54 -5.47 16.93
C THR A 261 10.68 -4.00 17.32
N LYS A 262 10.94 -3.13 16.34
CA LYS A 262 11.05 -1.68 16.58
C LYS A 262 9.72 -1.05 16.97
N ILE A 263 8.64 -1.46 16.32
CA ILE A 263 7.28 -1.02 16.68
C ILE A 263 6.98 -1.45 18.13
N LEU A 264 7.26 -2.70 18.49
CA LEU A 264 7.06 -3.22 19.83
C LEU A 264 7.89 -2.46 20.88
N ALA A 265 9.16 -2.16 20.58
CA ALA A 265 10.00 -1.35 21.46
C ALA A 265 9.43 0.05 21.68
N ASN A 266 8.98 0.72 20.61
CA ASN A 266 8.36 2.04 20.70
C ASN A 266 7.05 2.00 21.50
N ALA A 267 6.21 1.00 21.28
CA ALA A 267 4.99 0.77 22.05
C ALA A 267 5.30 0.49 23.54
N ALA A 268 6.32 -0.32 23.84
CA ALA A 268 6.76 -0.58 25.20
C ALA A 268 7.20 0.70 25.91
N LYS A 269 7.96 1.57 25.22
CA LYS A 269 8.36 2.89 25.75
C LYS A 269 7.14 3.74 26.07
N MET A 270 6.19 3.82 25.14
CA MET A 270 4.96 4.61 25.27
C MET A 270 4.07 4.12 26.41
N PHE A 271 3.99 2.82 26.63
CA PHE A 271 3.20 2.21 27.71
C PHE A 271 3.97 2.02 29.02
N ASN A 272 5.16 2.64 29.14
CA ASN A 272 6.02 2.55 30.34
C ASN A 272 6.41 1.12 30.74
N LYS A 273 6.49 0.19 29.79
CA LYS A 273 6.96 -1.19 29.97
C LYS A 273 8.49 -1.23 29.86
N THR A 274 9.19 -0.78 30.90
CA THR A 274 10.63 -0.48 30.87
C THR A 274 11.49 -1.69 30.49
N GLU A 275 11.20 -2.89 31.03
CA GLU A 275 11.99 -4.09 30.72
C GLU A 275 11.78 -4.57 29.29
N ASP A 276 10.53 -4.54 28.79
CA ASP A 276 10.23 -4.82 27.40
C ASP A 276 10.92 -3.81 26.46
N TYR A 277 10.91 -2.52 26.81
CA TYR A 277 11.61 -1.50 26.03
C TYR A 277 13.10 -1.76 25.91
N LYS A 278 13.76 -2.10 27.01
CA LYS A 278 15.20 -2.44 27.01
C LYS A 278 15.47 -3.67 26.13
N TYR A 279 14.68 -4.72 26.32
CA TYR A 279 14.86 -5.98 25.60
C TYR A 279 14.66 -5.81 24.09
N TYR A 280 13.50 -5.27 23.67
CA TYR A 280 13.18 -5.14 22.25
C TYR A 280 14.00 -4.06 21.53
N SER A 281 14.46 -3.03 22.23
CA SER A 281 15.44 -2.07 21.66
C SER A 281 16.78 -2.75 21.39
N ALA A 282 17.26 -3.59 22.30
CA ALA A 282 18.49 -4.36 22.09
C ALA A 282 18.32 -5.38 20.97
N LEU A 283 17.17 -6.08 20.92
CA LEU A 283 16.85 -7.04 19.85
C LEU A 283 16.76 -6.35 18.47
N ALA A 284 16.09 -5.20 18.36
CA ALA A 284 16.03 -4.44 17.12
C ALA A 284 17.43 -4.05 16.61
N ASN A 285 18.31 -3.59 17.52
CA ASN A 285 19.69 -3.28 17.16
C ASN A 285 20.47 -4.52 16.72
N LYS A 286 20.28 -5.66 17.39
CA LYS A 286 20.89 -6.94 17.00
C LYS A 286 20.47 -7.35 15.58
N ILE A 287 19.18 -7.29 15.28
CA ILE A 287 18.64 -7.62 13.96
C ILE A 287 19.21 -6.68 12.89
N LYS A 288 19.16 -5.37 13.13
CA LYS A 288 19.71 -4.35 12.24
C LYS A 288 21.18 -4.59 11.93
N ASN A 289 21.99 -4.90 12.95
CA ASN A 289 23.42 -5.19 12.78
C ASN A 289 23.60 -6.48 11.97
N ALA A 290 22.88 -7.55 12.29
CA ALA A 290 22.96 -8.82 11.57
C ALA A 290 22.62 -8.66 10.07
N ILE A 291 21.60 -7.86 9.73
CA ILE A 291 21.26 -7.54 8.34
C ILE A 291 22.41 -6.80 7.66
N ASN A 292 22.94 -5.75 8.29
CA ASN A 292 24.02 -4.95 7.72
C ASN A 292 25.33 -5.76 7.58
N ASP A 293 25.66 -6.57 8.57
CA ASP A 293 26.89 -7.38 8.55
C ASP A 293 26.85 -8.46 7.45
N LYS A 294 25.66 -9.01 7.19
CA LYS A 294 25.50 -10.05 6.15
C LYS A 294 25.32 -9.51 4.75
N PHE A 295 24.51 -8.47 4.59
CA PHE A 295 24.02 -8.06 3.26
C PHE A 295 24.61 -6.75 2.74
N LEU A 296 25.11 -5.86 3.61
CA LEU A 296 25.62 -4.56 3.18
C LEU A 296 27.12 -4.62 2.87
N ASN A 297 27.46 -4.36 1.62
CA ASN A 297 28.82 -3.98 1.28
C ASN A 297 29.02 -2.48 1.58
N ARG A 298 29.73 -2.17 2.66
CA ARG A 298 29.93 -0.78 3.14
C ARG A 298 30.75 0.07 2.16
N GLU A 299 31.66 -0.54 1.42
CA GLU A 299 32.48 0.16 0.43
C GLU A 299 31.66 0.61 -0.77
N THR A 300 30.81 -0.26 -1.30
CA THR A 300 29.99 0.06 -2.48
C THR A 300 28.65 0.67 -2.13
N GLY A 301 28.09 0.42 -0.93
CA GLY A 301 26.72 0.77 -0.54
C GLY A 301 25.67 -0.11 -1.22
N ILE A 302 26.01 -1.36 -1.50
CA ILE A 302 25.12 -2.32 -2.16
C ILE A 302 24.68 -3.37 -1.14
N TYR A 303 23.37 -3.64 -1.07
CA TYR A 303 22.79 -4.75 -0.35
C TYR A 303 22.63 -5.96 -1.26
N GLY A 304 22.99 -7.14 -0.74
CA GLY A 304 22.80 -8.41 -1.41
C GLY A 304 23.38 -8.45 -2.83
N SER A 305 22.54 -8.79 -3.79
CA SER A 305 22.87 -8.79 -5.22
C SER A 305 22.72 -7.41 -5.87
N GLY A 306 22.18 -6.45 -5.16
CA GLY A 306 22.00 -5.08 -5.62
C GLY A 306 20.71 -4.82 -6.40
N VAL A 307 19.76 -5.75 -6.45
CA VAL A 307 18.47 -5.53 -7.13
C VAL A 307 17.65 -4.44 -6.44
N GLN A 308 16.71 -3.82 -7.17
CA GLN A 308 15.94 -2.66 -6.69
C GLN A 308 15.28 -2.89 -5.33
N THR A 309 14.69 -4.06 -5.10
CA THR A 309 14.07 -4.42 -3.82
C THR A 309 15.08 -4.47 -2.68
N GLU A 310 16.26 -5.07 -2.90
CA GLU A 310 17.30 -5.19 -1.86
C GLU A 310 17.92 -3.86 -1.49
N GLN A 311 17.86 -2.86 -2.36
CA GLN A 311 18.28 -1.50 -2.05
C GLN A 311 17.17 -0.67 -1.40
N SER A 312 15.94 -0.79 -1.89
CA SER A 312 14.83 0.06 -1.43
C SER A 312 14.29 -0.34 -0.06
N VAL A 313 14.14 -1.64 0.22
CA VAL A 313 13.55 -2.12 1.48
C VAL A 313 14.39 -1.74 2.71
N PRO A 314 15.72 -1.92 2.74
CA PRO A 314 16.53 -1.45 3.87
C PRO A 314 16.53 0.08 4.05
N LEU A 315 16.44 0.86 2.96
CA LEU A 315 16.32 2.33 3.03
C LEU A 315 15.00 2.74 3.68
N GLN A 316 13.89 2.21 3.17
CA GLN A 316 12.55 2.52 3.65
C GLN A 316 12.39 2.26 5.14
N TRP A 317 12.92 1.15 5.63
CA TRP A 317 12.71 0.72 7.01
C TRP A 317 13.82 1.16 7.98
N GLY A 318 14.77 1.99 7.53
CA GLY A 318 15.78 2.59 8.39
C GLY A 318 16.87 1.61 8.85
N ILE A 319 17.12 0.56 8.07
CA ILE A 319 18.21 -0.41 8.27
C ILE A 319 19.55 0.21 7.92
N VAL A 320 19.61 0.97 6.82
CA VAL A 320 20.85 1.56 6.30
C VAL A 320 21.48 2.49 7.34
N PRO A 321 22.81 2.38 7.62
CA PRO A 321 23.53 3.33 8.43
C PRO A 321 23.40 4.76 7.88
N GLU A 322 23.29 5.75 8.76
CA GLU A 322 22.99 7.14 8.39
C GLU A 322 23.97 7.70 7.35
N GLU A 323 25.25 7.44 7.56
CA GLU A 323 26.34 7.88 6.70
C GLU A 323 26.32 7.26 5.29
N LEU A 324 25.59 6.15 5.10
CA LEU A 324 25.50 5.44 3.82
C LEU A 324 24.18 5.66 3.09
N LYS A 325 23.16 6.24 3.72
CA LYS A 325 21.81 6.40 3.14
C LYS A 325 21.84 7.04 1.76
N ARG A 326 22.52 8.18 1.62
CA ARG A 326 22.63 8.88 0.32
C ARG A 326 23.33 8.02 -0.75
N LYS A 327 24.34 7.25 -0.34
CA LYS A 327 25.08 6.36 -1.26
C LYS A 327 24.20 5.21 -1.75
N VAL A 328 23.48 4.55 -0.84
CA VAL A 328 22.55 3.46 -1.17
C VAL A 328 21.40 3.98 -2.05
N ALA A 329 20.81 5.13 -1.71
CA ALA A 329 19.75 5.76 -2.51
C ALA A 329 20.23 6.13 -3.92
N ARG A 330 21.44 6.69 -4.05
CA ARG A 330 22.03 7.01 -5.37
C ARG A 330 22.32 5.75 -6.18
N ASN A 331 22.73 4.65 -5.57
CA ASN A 331 22.87 3.37 -6.25
C ASN A 331 21.53 2.85 -6.78
N LEU A 332 20.47 2.93 -5.96
CA LEU A 332 19.11 2.60 -6.38
C LEU A 332 18.65 3.47 -7.55
N ALA A 333 18.86 4.79 -7.45
CA ALA A 333 18.51 5.73 -8.52
C ALA A 333 19.22 5.39 -9.84
N LYS A 334 20.53 5.09 -9.80
CA LYS A 334 21.29 4.68 -10.99
C LYS A 334 20.75 3.41 -11.63
N GLN A 335 20.27 2.44 -10.83
CA GLN A 335 19.67 1.23 -11.39
C GLN A 335 18.34 1.54 -12.10
N VAL A 336 17.51 2.38 -11.49
CA VAL A 336 16.25 2.84 -12.08
C VAL A 336 16.51 3.64 -13.36
N GLU A 337 17.49 4.53 -13.35
CA GLU A 337 17.93 5.30 -14.52
C GLU A 337 18.43 4.39 -15.66
N ALA A 338 19.27 3.40 -15.32
CA ALA A 338 19.80 2.44 -16.29
C ALA A 338 18.72 1.52 -16.87
N ALA A 339 17.65 1.26 -16.11
CA ALA A 339 16.47 0.54 -16.58
C ALA A 339 15.49 1.44 -17.37
N GLY A 340 15.84 2.69 -17.68
CA GLY A 340 14.95 3.63 -18.38
C GLY A 340 13.75 4.06 -17.51
N PHE A 341 13.95 4.19 -16.20
CA PHE A 341 12.93 4.51 -15.21
C PHE A 341 11.81 3.47 -15.13
N HIS A 342 12.17 2.19 -15.25
CA HIS A 342 11.24 1.06 -15.08
C HIS A 342 11.49 0.33 -13.77
N LEU A 343 10.43 -0.32 -13.30
CA LEU A 343 10.45 -1.18 -12.12
C LEU A 343 11.12 -2.52 -12.41
N ASP A 344 11.83 -3.05 -11.42
CA ASP A 344 12.22 -4.45 -11.35
C ASP A 344 12.08 -4.93 -9.91
N VAL A 345 10.84 -4.95 -9.44
CA VAL A 345 10.45 -5.27 -8.06
C VAL A 345 9.19 -6.12 -8.03
N GLY A 346 9.01 -6.83 -6.94
CA GLY A 346 7.71 -7.35 -6.51
C GLY A 346 7.02 -6.40 -5.52
N VAL A 347 6.11 -6.92 -4.72
CA VAL A 347 5.26 -6.12 -3.84
C VAL A 347 6.02 -5.40 -2.73
N LEU A 348 7.05 -6.05 -2.15
CA LEU A 348 7.84 -5.45 -1.07
C LEU A 348 8.69 -4.29 -1.59
N GLY A 349 9.30 -4.47 -2.76
CA GLY A 349 10.02 -3.41 -3.43
C GLY A 349 9.11 -2.29 -3.90
N ALA A 350 7.92 -2.59 -4.43
CA ALA A 350 6.94 -1.59 -4.83
C ALA A 350 6.47 -0.72 -3.66
N LYS A 351 6.26 -1.32 -2.47
CA LYS A 351 5.97 -0.57 -1.24
C LYS A 351 7.10 0.38 -0.85
N ALA A 352 8.34 0.00 -1.09
CA ALA A 352 9.51 0.71 -0.59
C ALA A 352 10.09 1.76 -1.56
N ILE A 353 10.15 1.45 -2.86
CA ILE A 353 11.06 2.13 -3.80
C ILE A 353 10.81 3.63 -3.95
N LEU A 354 9.54 4.05 -4.09
CA LEU A 354 9.21 5.46 -4.28
C LEU A 354 9.52 6.30 -3.03
N ASN A 355 9.18 5.78 -1.85
CA ASN A 355 9.49 6.40 -0.57
C ASN A 355 11.01 6.44 -0.34
N ALA A 356 11.70 5.31 -0.54
CA ALA A 356 13.15 5.19 -0.37
C ALA A 356 13.92 6.22 -1.23
N LEU A 357 13.53 6.40 -2.48
CA LEU A 357 14.12 7.41 -3.37
C LEU A 357 13.80 8.83 -2.91
N SER A 358 12.50 9.12 -2.67
CA SER A 358 12.04 10.48 -2.37
C SER A 358 12.60 11.03 -1.06
N GLU A 359 12.64 10.20 -0.02
CA GLU A 359 13.09 10.60 1.32
C GLU A 359 14.62 10.70 1.43
N ASN A 360 15.37 10.18 0.45
CA ASN A 360 16.84 10.19 0.46
C ASN A 360 17.47 11.01 -0.66
N GLY A 361 16.73 11.99 -1.22
CA GLY A 361 17.26 13.01 -2.14
C GLY A 361 17.15 12.66 -3.63
N GLU A 362 16.50 11.54 -3.99
CA GLU A 362 16.34 11.08 -5.38
C GLU A 362 14.88 11.21 -5.88
N ALA A 363 14.19 12.27 -5.43
CA ALA A 363 12.77 12.49 -5.74
C ALA A 363 12.48 12.68 -7.24
N GLU A 364 13.42 13.21 -8.01
CA GLU A 364 13.30 13.31 -9.47
C GLU A 364 13.22 11.93 -10.12
N THR A 365 14.05 11.00 -9.68
CA THR A 365 14.03 9.60 -10.14
C THR A 365 12.74 8.90 -9.71
N ALA A 366 12.29 9.11 -8.46
CA ALA A 366 11.02 8.57 -7.99
C ALA A 366 9.83 9.05 -8.82
N TYR A 367 9.78 10.34 -9.16
CA TYR A 367 8.72 10.88 -10.00
C TYR A 367 8.73 10.29 -11.41
N LYS A 368 9.90 10.20 -12.05
CA LYS A 368 10.01 9.61 -13.40
C LYS A 368 9.61 8.14 -13.42
N LEU A 369 9.95 7.41 -12.35
CA LEU A 369 9.53 6.01 -12.17
C LEU A 369 8.00 5.89 -12.02
N ALA A 370 7.38 6.74 -11.20
CA ALA A 370 5.93 6.76 -11.00
C ALA A 370 5.15 7.24 -12.23
N ALA A 371 5.74 8.13 -13.04
CA ALA A 371 5.15 8.68 -14.26
C ALA A 371 5.48 7.87 -15.52
N GLN A 372 6.15 6.72 -15.38
CA GLN A 372 6.43 5.81 -16.50
C GLN A 372 5.13 5.15 -16.98
N ASP A 373 4.92 5.10 -18.30
CA ASP A 373 3.70 4.56 -18.93
C ASP A 373 3.94 3.31 -19.80
N THR A 374 5.18 2.88 -19.92
CA THR A 374 5.55 1.64 -20.61
C THR A 374 5.90 0.53 -19.63
N TYR A 375 5.88 -0.72 -20.09
CA TYR A 375 6.14 -1.92 -19.28
C TYR A 375 7.62 -2.00 -18.83
N PRO A 376 7.88 -2.37 -17.58
CA PRO A 376 6.98 -2.57 -16.45
C PRO A 376 6.78 -1.29 -15.61
N SER A 377 5.55 -0.88 -15.41
CA SER A 377 5.18 0.27 -14.58
C SER A 377 3.69 0.26 -14.21
N TRP A 378 3.29 0.99 -13.17
CA TRP A 378 1.88 1.25 -12.89
C TRP A 378 1.16 1.95 -14.05
N GLY A 379 1.85 2.89 -14.71
CA GLY A 379 1.30 3.64 -15.83
C GLY A 379 1.02 2.78 -17.06
N CYS A 380 1.76 1.69 -17.25
CA CYS A 380 1.50 0.72 -18.31
C CYS A 380 0.09 0.11 -18.17
N TRP A 381 -0.35 -0.22 -16.96
CA TRP A 381 -1.73 -0.70 -16.73
C TRP A 381 -2.76 0.34 -17.16
N ILE A 382 -2.56 1.59 -16.76
CA ILE A 382 -3.45 2.71 -17.10
C ILE A 382 -3.46 3.01 -18.59
N ALA A 383 -2.32 2.97 -19.25
CA ALA A 383 -2.20 3.17 -20.71
C ALA A 383 -2.95 2.07 -21.49
N ASN A 384 -3.04 0.87 -20.92
CA ASN A 384 -3.79 -0.25 -21.49
C ASN A 384 -5.24 -0.36 -20.99
N GLY A 385 -5.79 0.69 -20.39
CA GLY A 385 -7.21 0.81 -20.06
C GLY A 385 -7.61 0.33 -18.67
N ALA A 386 -6.64 0.02 -17.77
CA ALA A 386 -6.96 -0.35 -16.41
C ALA A 386 -7.61 0.82 -15.65
N THR A 387 -8.61 0.50 -14.84
CA THR A 387 -9.34 1.42 -13.95
C THR A 387 -9.11 1.11 -12.48
N THR A 388 -8.30 0.10 -12.22
CA THR A 388 -7.87 -0.42 -10.92
C THR A 388 -6.37 -0.76 -11.01
N LEU A 389 -5.74 -1.14 -9.91
CA LEU A 389 -4.40 -1.73 -9.93
C LEU A 389 -4.51 -3.24 -10.21
N LEU A 390 -3.49 -3.79 -10.83
CA LEU A 390 -3.41 -5.19 -11.21
C LEU A 390 -2.51 -5.97 -10.22
N GLU A 391 -2.68 -7.29 -10.20
CA GLU A 391 -1.87 -8.21 -9.40
C GLU A 391 -0.51 -8.51 -10.05
N ASN A 392 -0.39 -8.35 -11.37
CA ASN A 392 0.84 -8.65 -12.10
C ASN A 392 1.30 -7.47 -12.95
N TRP A 393 2.62 -7.28 -13.02
CA TRP A 393 3.21 -6.28 -13.91
C TRP A 393 2.98 -6.64 -15.39
N ASP A 394 3.05 -7.93 -15.73
CA ASP A 394 2.85 -8.42 -17.10
C ASP A 394 1.36 -8.62 -17.40
N LEU A 395 0.84 -7.82 -18.33
CA LEU A 395 -0.53 -7.92 -18.83
C LEU A 395 -0.85 -9.27 -19.51
N ASN A 396 0.17 -10.04 -19.88
CA ASN A 396 0.01 -11.35 -20.51
C ASN A 396 0.32 -12.50 -19.54
N ALA A 397 0.50 -12.23 -18.24
CA ALA A 397 0.71 -13.27 -17.25
C ALA A 397 -0.41 -14.31 -17.28
N THR A 398 -0.07 -15.55 -16.94
CA THR A 398 -1.01 -16.68 -16.85
C THR A 398 -1.30 -17.12 -15.42
N ARG A 399 -0.58 -16.52 -14.45
CA ARG A 399 -0.76 -16.71 -13.01
C ARG A 399 -0.75 -15.35 -12.33
N ASP A 400 -1.36 -15.28 -11.14
CA ASP A 400 -1.43 -14.04 -10.36
C ASP A 400 -1.99 -12.90 -11.25
N ILE A 401 -3.23 -13.09 -11.72
CA ILE A 401 -3.81 -12.35 -12.85
C ILE A 401 -5.05 -11.56 -12.51
N SER A 402 -5.24 -11.19 -11.25
CA SER A 402 -6.35 -10.29 -10.90
C SER A 402 -6.13 -8.90 -11.49
N ASP A 403 -7.13 -8.40 -12.21
CA ASP A 403 -7.13 -7.04 -12.73
C ASP A 403 -7.77 -6.05 -11.75
N ASN A 404 -8.01 -6.46 -10.50
CA ASN A 404 -8.41 -5.60 -9.40
C ASN A 404 -7.78 -6.10 -8.10
N HIS A 405 -6.62 -5.52 -7.77
CA HIS A 405 -5.80 -5.97 -6.65
C HIS A 405 -5.15 -4.77 -5.97
N MET A 406 -5.09 -4.73 -4.64
CA MET A 406 -4.59 -3.55 -3.95
C MET A 406 -3.15 -3.64 -3.46
N MET A 407 -2.47 -4.80 -3.59
CA MET A 407 -1.14 -5.02 -2.99
C MET A 407 -0.06 -4.03 -3.47
N PHE A 408 -0.14 -3.54 -4.70
CA PHE A 408 0.75 -2.52 -5.25
C PHE A 408 0.30 -1.08 -4.96
N GLY A 409 -0.61 -0.90 -3.98
CA GLY A 409 -1.30 0.35 -3.72
C GLY A 409 -0.55 1.41 -2.92
N GLU A 410 0.67 1.14 -2.43
CA GLU A 410 1.47 2.14 -1.69
C GLU A 410 1.71 3.43 -2.48
N ILE A 411 1.71 3.37 -3.80
CA ILE A 411 1.85 4.56 -4.67
C ILE A 411 0.80 5.63 -4.33
N GLY A 412 -0.41 5.24 -3.92
CA GLY A 412 -1.45 6.19 -3.49
C GLY A 412 -1.04 6.99 -2.25
N GLY A 413 -0.43 6.35 -1.25
CA GLY A 413 0.14 7.03 -0.09
C GLY A 413 1.35 7.90 -0.44
N TRP A 414 2.18 7.41 -1.37
CA TRP A 414 3.34 8.16 -1.83
C TRP A 414 2.98 9.49 -2.49
N PHE A 415 1.85 9.64 -3.15
CA PHE A 415 1.43 10.92 -3.71
C PHE A 415 1.31 12.01 -2.63
N TYR A 416 0.82 11.66 -1.44
CA TYR A 416 0.75 12.60 -0.30
C TYR A 416 2.12 12.85 0.32
N LYS A 417 2.93 11.81 0.51
CA LYS A 417 4.25 11.90 1.12
C LYS A 417 5.30 12.43 0.14
N GLY A 418 5.49 11.71 -0.96
CA GLY A 418 6.58 11.96 -1.90
C GLY A 418 6.42 13.24 -2.72
N LEU A 419 5.20 13.62 -3.10
CA LEU A 419 4.90 14.82 -3.89
C LEU A 419 4.33 15.93 -3.02
N GLY A 420 3.31 15.63 -2.22
CA GLY A 420 2.66 16.60 -1.32
C GLY A 420 3.47 16.93 -0.07
N GLY A 421 4.33 16.03 0.35
CA GLY A 421 5.18 16.20 1.52
C GLY A 421 4.45 16.18 2.86
N ILE A 422 3.26 15.61 2.93
CA ILE A 422 2.46 15.57 4.17
C ILE A 422 2.82 14.31 4.97
N PHE A 423 3.45 14.48 6.14
CA PHE A 423 3.81 13.40 7.06
C PHE A 423 3.30 13.68 8.47
N PRO A 424 2.81 12.67 9.20
CA PRO A 424 2.64 12.78 10.64
C PRO A 424 4.00 12.86 11.34
N ASP A 425 4.10 13.64 12.41
CA ASP A 425 5.29 13.69 13.25
C ASP A 425 5.27 12.53 14.26
N PRO A 426 6.29 11.64 14.29
CA PRO A 426 6.36 10.55 15.25
C PRO A 426 6.37 10.99 16.72
N GLU A 427 6.86 12.18 17.02
CA GLU A 427 6.85 12.73 18.37
C GLU A 427 5.50 13.37 18.75
N ASN A 428 4.69 13.73 17.74
CA ASN A 428 3.38 14.35 17.91
C ASN A 428 2.37 13.75 16.91
N PRO A 429 2.00 12.47 17.06
CA PRO A 429 1.17 11.74 16.09
C PRO A 429 -0.23 12.31 15.94
N GLY A 430 -0.98 11.80 14.97
CA GLY A 430 -2.33 12.29 14.64
C GLY A 430 -2.34 13.63 13.92
N PHE A 431 -1.19 14.07 13.38
CA PHE A 431 -1.04 15.40 12.77
C PHE A 431 -1.24 16.56 13.76
N LYS A 432 -0.95 16.31 15.03
CA LYS A 432 -0.84 17.39 16.02
C LYS A 432 0.28 18.35 15.64
N HIS A 433 1.39 17.80 15.19
CA HIS A 433 2.43 18.49 14.44
C HIS A 433 2.59 17.83 13.06
N ILE A 434 2.75 18.63 12.02
CA ILE A 434 2.82 18.17 10.63
C ILE A 434 4.25 18.40 10.11
N LEU A 435 4.87 17.35 9.58
CA LEU A 435 6.13 17.52 8.86
C LEU A 435 5.82 17.71 7.37
N LEU A 436 6.12 18.89 6.85
CA LEU A 436 5.91 19.22 5.44
C LEU A 436 7.25 19.11 4.69
N ARG A 437 7.39 18.06 3.87
CA ARG A 437 8.58 17.72 3.10
C ARG A 437 8.26 17.51 1.63
N PRO A 438 7.64 18.50 0.94
CA PRO A 438 7.26 18.35 -0.46
C PRO A 438 8.48 18.22 -1.36
N ASN A 439 8.32 17.49 -2.46
CA ASN A 439 9.29 17.48 -3.54
C ASN A 439 8.71 18.16 -4.77
N PHE A 440 9.57 18.87 -5.51
CA PHE A 440 9.19 19.63 -6.69
C PHE A 440 9.92 19.07 -7.92
N PRO A 441 9.52 17.88 -8.45
CA PRO A 441 10.16 17.28 -9.61
C PRO A 441 9.97 18.14 -10.85
N SER A 442 10.98 18.16 -11.74
CA SER A 442 11.02 19.06 -12.91
C SER A 442 9.89 18.80 -13.93
N GLY A 443 9.43 17.55 -14.01
CA GLY A 443 8.35 17.12 -14.90
C GLY A 443 6.94 17.43 -14.40
N LEU A 444 6.79 18.08 -13.24
CA LEU A 444 5.48 18.42 -12.67
C LEU A 444 5.38 19.94 -12.47
N ASN A 445 4.28 20.54 -12.95
CA ASN A 445 4.08 21.98 -12.88
C ASN A 445 3.22 22.43 -11.70
N GLU A 446 2.33 21.58 -11.24
CA GLU A 446 1.48 21.83 -10.09
C GLU A 446 1.07 20.55 -9.39
N LEU A 447 0.80 20.66 -8.11
CA LEU A 447 0.19 19.63 -7.29
C LEU A 447 -0.66 20.28 -6.21
N GLU A 448 -1.81 19.67 -5.94
CA GLU A 448 -2.64 19.94 -4.77
C GLU A 448 -2.93 18.63 -4.06
N ALA A 449 -2.47 18.50 -2.81
CA ALA A 449 -2.74 17.40 -1.90
C ALA A 449 -3.56 17.94 -0.72
N ARG A 450 -4.74 17.36 -0.49
CA ARG A 450 -5.59 17.66 0.67
C ARG A 450 -5.79 16.41 1.49
N TYR A 451 -5.74 16.56 2.78
CA TYR A 451 -5.97 15.48 3.73
C TYR A 451 -6.77 15.98 4.93
N GLN A 452 -7.88 15.31 5.23
CA GLN A 452 -8.69 15.58 6.42
C GLN A 452 -8.11 14.83 7.62
N SER A 453 -7.30 15.54 8.41
CA SER A 453 -6.72 15.00 9.64
C SER A 453 -7.73 15.05 10.79
N PRO A 454 -7.46 14.43 11.97
CA PRO A 454 -8.29 14.58 13.16
C PRO A 454 -8.48 16.03 13.62
N TYR A 455 -7.57 16.93 13.27
CA TYR A 455 -7.64 18.35 13.62
C TYR A 455 -8.26 19.24 12.54
N GLY A 456 -8.52 18.70 11.35
CA GLY A 456 -9.07 19.43 10.20
C GLY A 456 -8.24 19.25 8.93
N GLU A 457 -8.60 20.01 7.90
CA GLU A 457 -7.96 19.90 6.59
C GLU A 457 -6.52 20.41 6.60
N ILE A 458 -5.62 19.56 6.13
CA ILE A 458 -4.26 19.91 5.74
C ILE A 458 -4.27 20.07 4.22
N CYS A 459 -3.78 21.21 3.71
CA CYS A 459 -3.57 21.41 2.28
C CYS A 459 -2.11 21.70 2.00
N SER A 460 -1.53 20.96 1.08
CA SER A 460 -0.21 21.19 0.52
C SER A 460 -0.38 21.37 -0.98
N LYS A 461 -0.25 22.62 -1.46
CA LYS A 461 -0.44 22.95 -2.87
C LYS A 461 0.73 23.77 -3.37
N TRP A 462 1.31 23.40 -4.51
CA TRP A 462 2.38 24.18 -5.11
C TRP A 462 2.22 24.31 -6.61
N GLU A 463 2.73 25.42 -7.10
CA GLU A 463 2.78 25.74 -8.53
C GLU A 463 4.21 26.15 -8.93
N ARG A 464 4.69 25.60 -10.02
CA ARG A 464 5.96 25.97 -10.62
C ARG A 464 5.78 27.22 -11.51
N LYS A 465 6.49 28.29 -11.17
CA LYS A 465 6.64 29.46 -12.02
C LYS A 465 8.03 29.43 -12.63
N LYS A 466 8.33 30.36 -13.54
CA LYS A 466 9.57 30.38 -14.34
C LYS A 466 10.86 30.11 -13.53
N ASN A 467 10.99 30.70 -12.33
CA ASN A 467 12.19 30.63 -11.50
C ASN A 467 11.93 30.36 -10.01
N ARG A 468 10.72 30.05 -9.64
CA ARG A 468 10.32 29.76 -8.25
C ARG A 468 9.16 28.78 -8.20
N ILE A 469 9.01 28.16 -7.03
CA ILE A 469 7.80 27.46 -6.61
C ILE A 469 6.99 28.42 -5.72
N VAL A 470 5.69 28.53 -5.96
CA VAL A 470 4.76 29.17 -5.04
C VAL A 470 4.06 28.03 -4.28
N TYR A 471 4.30 27.98 -2.97
CA TYR A 471 3.81 26.90 -2.13
C TYR A 471 2.77 27.44 -1.14
N HIS A 472 1.55 26.94 -1.25
CA HIS A 472 0.42 27.26 -0.40
C HIS A 472 0.20 26.15 0.60
N VAL A 473 0.11 26.48 1.87
CA VAL A 473 -0.12 25.53 2.97
C VAL A 473 -1.33 25.96 3.78
N THR A 474 -2.17 25.00 4.14
CA THR A 474 -3.17 25.18 5.19
C THR A 474 -2.80 24.24 6.33
N VAL A 475 -2.59 24.80 7.52
CA VAL A 475 -2.39 24.09 8.79
C VAL A 475 -3.69 24.22 9.59
N PRO A 476 -4.34 23.10 9.99
CA PRO A 476 -5.61 23.15 10.70
C PRO A 476 -5.48 23.77 12.09
N ALA A 477 -6.60 24.21 12.65
CA ALA A 477 -6.66 24.74 14.00
C ALA A 477 -6.13 23.70 15.02
N ASN A 478 -5.42 24.17 16.05
CA ASN A 478 -4.79 23.34 17.09
C ASN A 478 -3.67 22.40 16.59
N SER A 479 -3.18 22.61 15.38
CA SER A 479 -1.97 21.96 14.85
C SER A 479 -0.90 22.99 14.54
N THR A 480 0.34 22.51 14.45
CA THR A 480 1.48 23.25 13.94
C THR A 480 2.15 22.46 12.83
N ALA A 481 3.01 23.08 12.05
CA ALA A 481 3.79 22.36 11.04
C ALA A 481 5.23 22.86 10.99
N THR A 482 6.13 22.01 10.52
CA THR A 482 7.47 22.41 10.10
C THR A 482 7.63 22.08 8.62
N PHE A 483 7.85 23.11 7.82
CA PHE A 483 8.21 22.97 6.41
C PHE A 483 9.71 22.76 6.29
N TYR A 484 10.12 21.73 5.55
CA TYR A 484 11.51 21.44 5.20
C TYR A 484 11.70 21.65 3.70
N ALA A 485 12.57 22.60 3.34
CA ALA A 485 12.86 22.92 1.96
C ALA A 485 13.66 21.80 1.29
N PRO A 486 13.21 21.26 0.14
CA PRO A 486 14.00 20.30 -0.61
C PRO A 486 15.25 20.92 -1.24
N ASP A 487 16.21 20.07 -1.62
CA ASP A 487 17.53 20.52 -2.07
C ASP A 487 17.51 21.35 -3.36
N ASN A 488 16.45 21.27 -4.16
CA ASN A 488 16.32 21.98 -5.44
C ASN A 488 15.78 23.42 -5.34
N VAL A 489 15.47 23.90 -4.13
CA VAL A 489 15.07 25.31 -3.90
C VAL A 489 16.04 26.04 -2.96
N LYS A 490 15.99 27.38 -2.99
CA LYS A 490 16.74 28.27 -2.08
C LYS A 490 15.82 28.70 -0.93
N GLY A 491 16.39 29.04 0.20
CA GLY A 491 15.68 29.55 1.37
C GLY A 491 16.13 28.86 2.65
N GLU A 492 15.43 29.15 3.72
CA GLU A 492 15.64 28.51 5.01
C GLU A 492 15.33 27.00 4.90
N ARG A 493 16.16 26.19 5.57
CA ARG A 493 16.03 24.73 5.52
C ARG A 493 14.80 24.22 6.25
N ALA A 494 14.39 24.92 7.31
CA ALA A 494 13.21 24.58 8.09
C ALA A 494 12.47 25.86 8.49
N VAL A 495 11.15 25.88 8.31
CA VAL A 495 10.27 27.00 8.66
C VAL A 495 9.10 26.46 9.50
N ASN A 496 8.94 26.98 10.70
CA ASN A 496 7.79 26.64 11.54
C ASN A 496 6.56 27.44 11.09
N LEU A 497 5.42 26.75 11.02
CA LEU A 497 4.14 27.31 10.59
C LEU A 497 3.10 27.05 11.68
N GLU A 498 2.44 28.13 12.11
CA GLU A 498 1.29 28.07 13.01
C GLU A 498 0.01 27.68 12.26
N ALA A 499 -1.06 27.43 12.98
CA ALA A 499 -2.38 27.22 12.39
C ALA A 499 -2.77 28.38 11.46
N GLY A 500 -3.32 28.07 10.28
CA GLY A 500 -3.72 29.08 9.31
C GLY A 500 -3.26 28.78 7.89
N LYS A 501 -3.38 29.78 7.01
CA LYS A 501 -2.95 29.70 5.61
C LYS A 501 -1.61 30.44 5.42
N HIS A 502 -0.69 29.77 4.75
CA HIS A 502 0.65 30.29 4.49
C HIS A 502 0.96 30.23 3.01
N ILE A 503 1.78 31.17 2.54
CA ILE A 503 2.31 31.20 1.17
C ILE A 503 3.82 31.38 1.27
N LEU A 504 4.56 30.44 0.71
CA LEU A 504 6.02 30.47 0.64
C LEU A 504 6.45 30.60 -0.83
N GLU A 505 7.29 31.59 -1.12
CA GLU A 505 7.93 31.73 -2.43
C GLU A 505 9.34 31.15 -2.36
N LEU A 506 9.59 30.08 -3.09
CA LEU A 506 10.81 29.27 -3.02
C LEU A 506 11.56 29.40 -4.35
N PRO A 507 12.62 30.22 -4.46
CA PRO A 507 13.41 30.33 -5.68
C PRO A 507 14.06 28.99 -6.03
N ILE A 508 13.95 28.57 -7.29
CA ILE A 508 14.56 27.32 -7.77
C ILE A 508 16.07 27.54 -7.91
N LYS A 509 16.86 26.57 -7.44
CA LYS A 509 18.31 26.56 -7.73
C LYS A 509 18.53 26.28 -9.20
N ARG A 510 19.35 27.07 -9.85
CA ARG A 510 19.80 26.75 -11.21
C ARG A 510 20.61 25.45 -11.14
N ALA A 511 20.33 24.52 -12.04
CA ALA A 511 21.23 23.39 -12.23
C ALA A 511 22.61 23.95 -12.60
N VAL A 512 23.60 23.61 -11.78
CA VAL A 512 25.01 23.85 -12.15
C VAL A 512 25.36 22.70 -13.08
N TYR A 513 25.41 22.97 -14.37
CA TYR A 513 25.87 22.03 -15.38
C TYR A 513 27.39 21.88 -15.30
#